data_f87ab6657db39755ef03993ca5c39752
#
_entry.id   f87ab6657db39755ef03993ca5c39752
#
_cell.length_a   1.000
_cell.length_b   1.000
_cell.length_c   1.000
_cell.angle_alpha   90.00
_cell.angle_beta   90.00
_cell.angle_gamma   90.00
#
_symmetry.space_group_name_H-M   'P 1'
#
loop_
_entity.id
_entity.type
_entity.pdbx_description
1 polymer ?
#
loop_
_entity_poly.entity_id
_entity_poly.type
_entity_poly.pdbx_seq_one_letter_code
_entity_poly.pdbx_strand_id
1 'polypeptide(L)'
;MIYSKKLYIDKVCENFRSDNDLVLGPWCLKDDFSIDKIFEFKTKGIFFESDLTNNIEAYCKVEDQHKRLLKEISIHMREINNEIHSIEFYKNFLNYWLYFFINLLHFSNRVAQLYISKFKDENIEIIKYYKNENIIFNNVNEFYYKTSYDELTLSNLILELIKDKIPNNWKITYLNNSIKNKKKIVNEKKIDFKNNIFRFLERLIFPRVRKVYGFSKFEKLLISLLLLIKKLIKNDLKNKKCYSNLKVDNLTPPISDEKLLKLIKKYSPLSFKEIFKNKIKKKNFDGKIILCSASSLNADEVEQFKLFSFKENGGKLFSVQHGSSYGDLFFQGNQSEYSLDKFISWGHKTHQNFDFIFDPLPSPQLKKMKQSVNADKILFVSITYLFYGPRYGTRDFTDSFLRYKDTIEFFDKIKPELVSKFEFKDMHYGHFSEVDQLKKKHTKLKFVNEKPEISVNNSKLVVINNYSTFFYKCLASNIPTILITKPDTWRLNDNAKEVFKKFKECGILFYDAESAAKKINFEFDKINYWWNDKETQKARELFCREFAWSSKNYFKEWINYLWKI
;
A
#
# COMPACT_ATOMS: atom_id res chain seq x y z
N MET A 1 -13.85 -20.64 -38.16
CA MET A 1 -13.81 -21.24 -36.82
C MET A 1 -14.95 -20.70 -35.99
N ILE A 2 -15.75 -21.56 -35.39
CA ILE A 2 -16.78 -21.15 -34.42
C ILE A 2 -16.10 -21.07 -33.07
N TYR A 3 -16.07 -19.88 -32.45
CA TYR A 3 -15.51 -19.71 -31.10
C TYR A 3 -16.50 -20.24 -30.07
N SER A 4 -16.02 -21.13 -29.21
CA SER A 4 -16.88 -21.81 -28.23
C SER A 4 -17.12 -20.95 -26.99
N LYS A 5 -16.16 -20.09 -26.61
CA LYS A 5 -16.22 -19.23 -25.42
C LYS A 5 -15.74 -17.82 -25.73
N LYS A 6 -16.23 -16.85 -24.96
CA LYS A 6 -15.73 -15.47 -24.95
C LYS A 6 -14.97 -15.20 -23.65
N LEU A 7 -13.88 -14.45 -23.75
CA LEU A 7 -13.11 -13.94 -22.61
C LEU A 7 -13.19 -12.42 -22.60
N TYR A 8 -13.96 -11.86 -21.69
CA TYR A 8 -14.06 -10.41 -21.50
C TYR A 8 -12.90 -9.92 -20.63
N ILE A 9 -12.20 -8.87 -21.07
CA ILE A 9 -10.97 -8.43 -20.38
C ILE A 9 -11.07 -7.07 -19.69
N ASP A 10 -12.01 -6.22 -20.09
CA ASP A 10 -12.23 -4.90 -19.48
C ASP A 10 -13.66 -4.72 -18.93
N LYS A 11 -14.67 -5.15 -19.66
CA LYS A 11 -16.08 -5.02 -19.28
C LYS A 11 -16.92 -6.10 -19.97
N VAL A 12 -17.93 -6.63 -19.29
CA VAL A 12 -18.94 -7.47 -19.92
C VAL A 12 -19.94 -6.62 -20.71
N CYS A 13 -20.68 -7.23 -21.62
CA CYS A 13 -21.71 -6.60 -22.42
C CYS A 13 -23.03 -7.41 -22.37
N GLU A 14 -24.10 -6.90 -22.97
CA GLU A 14 -25.45 -7.51 -22.96
C GLU A 14 -25.46 -8.99 -23.40
N ASN A 15 -24.50 -9.40 -24.22
CA ASN A 15 -24.37 -10.78 -24.71
C ASN A 15 -23.52 -11.69 -23.81
N PHE A 16 -23.14 -11.25 -22.61
CA PHE A 16 -22.41 -12.08 -21.66
C PHE A 16 -23.27 -13.22 -21.12
N ARG A 17 -22.77 -14.44 -21.23
CA ARG A 17 -23.41 -15.67 -20.77
C ARG A 17 -22.60 -16.33 -19.66
N SER A 18 -23.09 -16.21 -18.44
CA SER A 18 -22.40 -16.72 -17.24
C SER A 18 -22.28 -18.25 -17.15
N ASP A 19 -22.90 -18.98 -18.04
CA ASP A 19 -22.82 -20.46 -18.16
C ASP A 19 -21.68 -20.92 -19.06
N ASN A 20 -21.18 -20.04 -19.93
CA ASN A 20 -20.18 -20.40 -20.94
C ASN A 20 -19.00 -19.41 -21.05
N ASP A 21 -19.26 -18.12 -20.83
CA ASP A 21 -18.25 -17.08 -21.05
C ASP A 21 -17.35 -16.89 -19.83
N LEU A 22 -16.17 -16.34 -20.07
CA LEU A 22 -15.13 -16.07 -19.06
C LEU A 22 -14.92 -14.55 -18.93
N VAL A 23 -14.47 -14.13 -17.77
CA VAL A 23 -13.95 -12.77 -17.57
C VAL A 23 -12.55 -12.82 -17.01
N LEU A 24 -11.69 -11.87 -17.38
CA LEU A 24 -10.29 -11.84 -16.97
C LEU A 24 -10.11 -11.59 -15.46
N GLY A 25 -11.09 -10.95 -14.85
CA GLY A 25 -11.12 -10.72 -13.40
C GLY A 25 -12.42 -10.05 -12.95
N PRO A 26 -12.61 -9.92 -11.63
CA PRO A 26 -13.85 -9.41 -11.04
C PRO A 26 -14.16 -7.96 -11.45
N TRP A 27 -13.18 -7.18 -11.84
CA TRP A 27 -13.36 -5.80 -12.33
C TRP A 27 -14.20 -5.72 -13.60
N CYS A 28 -14.23 -6.78 -14.41
CA CYS A 28 -15.07 -6.83 -15.62
C CYS A 28 -16.58 -6.88 -15.34
N LEU A 29 -16.96 -7.23 -14.11
CA LEU A 29 -18.33 -7.52 -13.68
C LEU A 29 -18.93 -6.43 -12.78
N LYS A 30 -18.12 -5.50 -12.29
CA LYS A 30 -18.46 -4.59 -11.18
C LYS A 30 -19.65 -3.66 -11.43
N ASP A 31 -19.87 -3.26 -12.68
CA ASP A 31 -20.92 -2.31 -13.03
C ASP A 31 -22.28 -2.99 -13.25
N ASP A 32 -22.27 -4.32 -13.50
CA ASP A 32 -23.43 -5.08 -13.93
C ASP A 32 -23.94 -6.07 -12.87
N PHE A 33 -23.12 -6.42 -11.88
CA PHE A 33 -23.46 -7.44 -10.89
C PHE A 33 -23.14 -7.03 -9.45
N SER A 34 -23.93 -7.56 -8.50
CA SER A 34 -23.65 -7.41 -7.08
C SER A 34 -22.38 -8.16 -6.67
N ILE A 35 -21.75 -7.73 -5.57
CA ILE A 35 -20.53 -8.36 -5.04
C ILE A 35 -20.74 -9.84 -4.73
N ASP A 36 -21.89 -10.22 -4.17
CA ASP A 36 -22.22 -11.61 -3.88
C ASP A 36 -22.32 -12.43 -5.18
N LYS A 37 -22.89 -11.85 -6.24
CA LYS A 37 -23.00 -12.52 -7.54
C LYS A 37 -21.64 -12.65 -8.23
N ILE A 38 -20.76 -11.66 -8.10
CA ILE A 38 -19.39 -11.73 -8.61
C ILE A 38 -18.63 -12.87 -7.90
N PHE A 39 -18.80 -13.04 -6.59
CA PHE A 39 -18.16 -14.16 -5.88
C PHE A 39 -18.74 -15.52 -6.31
N GLU A 40 -20.06 -15.63 -6.52
CA GLU A 40 -20.68 -16.83 -7.09
C GLU A 40 -20.04 -17.18 -8.46
N PHE A 41 -19.84 -16.19 -9.32
CA PHE A 41 -19.18 -16.39 -10.60
C PHE A 41 -17.74 -16.91 -10.45
N LYS A 42 -16.99 -16.43 -9.46
CA LYS A 42 -15.66 -16.99 -9.16
C LYS A 42 -15.76 -18.46 -8.78
N THR A 43 -16.68 -18.84 -7.89
CA THR A 43 -16.85 -20.26 -7.48
C THR A 43 -17.25 -21.18 -8.62
N LYS A 44 -17.95 -20.63 -9.63
CA LYS A 44 -18.28 -21.31 -10.88
C LYS A 44 -17.13 -21.36 -11.89
N GLY A 45 -16.00 -20.74 -11.60
CA GLY A 45 -14.82 -20.74 -12.47
C GLY A 45 -14.93 -19.80 -13.68
N ILE A 46 -15.76 -18.77 -13.60
CA ILE A 46 -15.91 -17.75 -14.65
C ILE A 46 -14.69 -16.84 -14.70
N PHE A 47 -13.99 -16.67 -13.57
CA PHE A 47 -12.66 -16.06 -13.53
C PHE A 47 -11.75 -16.73 -12.50
N PHE A 48 -10.46 -16.47 -12.67
CA PHE A 48 -9.39 -17.05 -11.84
C PHE A 48 -8.54 -15.94 -11.24
N GLU A 49 -8.07 -16.16 -10.02
CA GLU A 49 -7.17 -15.26 -9.34
C GLU A 49 -5.77 -15.85 -9.28
N SER A 50 -4.78 -15.00 -9.36
CA SER A 50 -3.40 -15.40 -9.14
C SER A 50 -3.08 -15.30 -7.64
N ASP A 51 -2.63 -16.38 -7.04
CA ASP A 51 -2.10 -16.36 -5.68
C ASP A 51 -0.77 -15.58 -5.63
N LEU A 52 -0.89 -14.27 -5.44
CA LEU A 52 0.26 -13.36 -5.28
C LEU A 52 0.54 -13.02 -3.83
N THR A 53 -0.46 -13.16 -2.96
CA THR A 53 -0.41 -12.65 -1.60
C THR A 53 0.64 -13.32 -0.73
N ASN A 54 0.95 -14.59 -0.99
CA ASN A 54 1.87 -15.40 -0.19
C ASN A 54 3.05 -15.99 -0.97
N ASN A 55 3.22 -15.64 -2.24
CA ASN A 55 4.26 -16.23 -3.07
C ASN A 55 5.61 -15.52 -2.89
N ILE A 56 6.41 -15.97 -1.90
CA ILE A 56 7.74 -15.41 -1.61
C ILE A 56 8.67 -15.55 -2.79
N GLU A 57 8.66 -16.69 -3.45
CA GLU A 57 9.56 -16.96 -4.58
C GLU A 57 9.34 -15.94 -5.70
N ALA A 58 8.07 -15.72 -6.07
CA ALA A 58 7.74 -14.74 -7.07
C ALA A 58 8.11 -13.32 -6.62
N TYR A 59 7.94 -13.01 -5.33
CA TYR A 59 8.40 -11.75 -4.74
C TYR A 59 9.92 -11.58 -4.88
N CYS A 60 10.72 -12.58 -4.50
CA CYS A 60 12.18 -12.52 -4.60
C CYS A 60 12.64 -12.35 -6.07
N LYS A 61 12.00 -13.03 -7.02
CA LYS A 61 12.28 -12.85 -8.46
C LYS A 61 12.04 -11.42 -8.93
N VAL A 62 10.93 -10.82 -8.50
CA VAL A 62 10.61 -9.41 -8.81
C VAL A 62 11.65 -8.47 -8.20
N GLU A 63 12.08 -8.73 -6.97
CA GLU A 63 13.11 -7.95 -6.29
C GLU A 63 14.44 -7.96 -7.06
N ASP A 64 14.89 -9.16 -7.47
CA ASP A 64 16.14 -9.30 -8.20
C ASP A 64 16.06 -8.68 -9.59
N GLN A 65 14.94 -8.84 -10.28
CA GLN A 65 14.71 -8.20 -11.57
C GLN A 65 14.65 -6.68 -11.45
N HIS A 66 13.96 -6.16 -10.42
CA HIS A 66 13.95 -4.72 -10.14
C HIS A 66 15.37 -4.16 -9.95
N LYS A 67 16.23 -4.84 -9.18
CA LYS A 67 17.62 -4.39 -8.93
C LYS A 67 18.44 -4.33 -10.22
N ARG A 68 18.33 -5.36 -11.08
CA ARG A 68 19.03 -5.38 -12.37
C ARG A 68 18.56 -4.28 -13.29
N LEU A 69 17.25 -4.18 -13.51
CA LEU A 69 16.63 -3.19 -14.38
C LEU A 69 16.82 -1.77 -13.89
N LEU A 70 16.78 -1.53 -12.58
CA LEU A 70 17.03 -0.20 -12.02
C LEU A 70 18.44 0.30 -12.37
N LYS A 71 19.44 -0.59 -12.30
CA LYS A 71 20.81 -0.26 -12.70
C LYS A 71 20.88 0.08 -14.19
N GLU A 72 20.32 -0.77 -15.05
CA GLU A 72 20.37 -0.61 -16.51
C GLU A 72 19.62 0.64 -16.99
N ILE A 73 18.40 0.86 -16.48
CA ILE A 73 17.61 2.03 -16.84
C ILE A 73 18.28 3.32 -16.35
N SER A 74 18.90 3.29 -15.18
CA SER A 74 19.60 4.47 -14.66
C SER A 74 20.81 4.87 -15.51
N ILE A 75 21.53 3.89 -16.05
CA ILE A 75 22.63 4.14 -17.01
C ILE A 75 22.04 4.75 -18.28
N HIS A 76 21.01 4.12 -18.85
CA HIS A 76 20.34 4.62 -20.06
C HIS A 76 19.78 6.03 -19.88
N MET A 77 19.13 6.31 -18.74
CA MET A 77 18.60 7.64 -18.44
C MET A 77 19.70 8.69 -18.32
N ARG A 78 20.86 8.33 -17.78
CA ARG A 78 22.02 9.22 -17.73
C ARG A 78 22.53 9.56 -19.14
N GLU A 79 22.66 8.56 -20.00
CA GLU A 79 23.13 8.74 -21.39
C GLU A 79 22.20 9.65 -22.20
N ILE A 80 20.88 9.38 -22.21
CA ILE A 80 19.92 10.16 -23.01
C ILE A 80 19.68 11.58 -22.46
N ASN A 81 20.07 11.87 -21.23
CA ASN A 81 20.02 13.20 -20.63
C ASN A 81 21.39 13.89 -20.58
N ASN A 82 22.32 13.49 -21.47
CA ASN A 82 23.64 14.13 -21.63
C ASN A 82 24.45 14.19 -20.31
N GLU A 83 24.33 13.12 -19.48
CA GLU A 83 25.07 12.99 -18.24
C GLU A 83 24.85 14.11 -17.20
N ILE A 84 23.72 14.80 -17.26
CA ILE A 84 23.40 15.95 -16.38
C ILE A 84 23.43 15.52 -14.90
N HIS A 85 22.98 14.27 -14.60
CA HIS A 85 22.92 13.71 -13.26
C HIS A 85 23.71 12.42 -13.15
N SER A 86 24.10 12.05 -11.93
CA SER A 86 24.77 10.78 -11.66
C SER A 86 23.83 9.57 -11.82
N ILE A 87 24.41 8.38 -12.07
CA ILE A 87 23.65 7.13 -12.07
C ILE A 87 22.90 6.93 -10.74
N GLU A 88 23.51 7.31 -9.62
CA GLU A 88 22.90 7.20 -8.29
C GLU A 88 21.68 8.10 -8.14
N PHE A 89 21.69 9.28 -8.75
CA PHE A 89 20.51 10.15 -8.82
C PHE A 89 19.34 9.43 -9.51
N TYR A 90 19.56 8.86 -10.69
CA TYR A 90 18.50 8.16 -11.42
C TYR A 90 18.03 6.90 -10.69
N LYS A 91 18.93 6.14 -10.06
CA LYS A 91 18.55 5.01 -9.22
C LYS A 91 17.60 5.41 -8.10
N ASN A 92 17.94 6.46 -7.36
CA ASN A 92 17.08 6.93 -6.26
C ASN A 92 15.74 7.46 -6.78
N PHE A 93 15.75 8.22 -7.89
CA PHE A 93 14.54 8.81 -8.45
C PHE A 93 13.57 7.78 -9.01
N LEU A 94 14.07 6.79 -9.74
CA LEU A 94 13.24 5.79 -10.42
C LEU A 94 12.82 4.63 -9.50
N ASN A 95 13.50 4.42 -8.39
CA ASN A 95 13.42 3.23 -7.55
C ASN A 95 11.97 2.77 -7.25
N TYR A 96 11.17 3.65 -6.64
CA TYR A 96 9.82 3.29 -6.22
C TYR A 96 8.85 3.10 -7.39
N TRP A 97 8.88 4.00 -8.39
CA TRP A 97 8.04 3.89 -9.57
C TRP A 97 8.32 2.60 -10.34
N LEU A 98 9.59 2.30 -10.56
CA LEU A 98 10.01 1.11 -11.28
C LEU A 98 9.61 -0.17 -10.53
N TYR A 99 9.83 -0.19 -9.22
CA TYR A 99 9.41 -1.31 -8.37
C TYR A 99 7.90 -1.58 -8.50
N PHE A 100 7.09 -0.54 -8.38
CA PHE A 100 5.64 -0.66 -8.52
C PHE A 100 5.26 -1.15 -9.92
N PHE A 101 5.89 -0.62 -10.96
CA PHE A 101 5.58 -1.00 -12.35
C PHE A 101 5.94 -2.45 -12.65
N ILE A 102 7.11 -2.91 -12.23
CA ILE A 102 7.52 -4.32 -12.39
C ILE A 102 6.53 -5.25 -11.66
N ASN A 103 6.13 -4.92 -10.42
CA ASN A 103 5.11 -5.69 -9.71
C ASN A 103 3.80 -5.79 -10.49
N LEU A 104 3.31 -4.68 -11.01
CA LEU A 104 2.09 -4.63 -11.82
C LEU A 104 2.20 -5.50 -13.08
N LEU A 105 3.33 -5.45 -13.78
CA LEU A 105 3.56 -6.26 -14.97
C LEU A 105 3.64 -7.75 -14.64
N HIS A 106 4.25 -8.12 -13.53
CA HIS A 106 4.27 -9.52 -13.05
C HIS A 106 2.86 -10.00 -12.67
N PHE A 107 2.10 -9.20 -11.94
CA PHE A 107 0.69 -9.50 -11.66
C PHE A 107 -0.09 -9.73 -12.95
N SER A 108 0.00 -8.80 -13.89
CA SER A 108 -0.69 -8.85 -15.17
C SER A 108 -0.31 -10.10 -15.99
N ASN A 109 0.98 -10.44 -16.03
CA ASN A 109 1.47 -11.62 -16.72
C ASN A 109 0.95 -12.92 -16.08
N ARG A 110 0.93 -13.02 -14.74
CA ARG A 110 0.41 -14.20 -14.04
C ARG A 110 -1.07 -14.41 -14.32
N VAL A 111 -1.88 -13.37 -14.20
CA VAL A 111 -3.31 -13.44 -14.53
C VAL A 111 -3.48 -13.98 -15.94
N ALA A 112 -2.80 -13.40 -16.92
CA ALA A 112 -2.91 -13.83 -18.32
C ALA A 112 -2.44 -15.26 -18.55
N GLN A 113 -1.30 -15.69 -17.94
CA GLN A 113 -0.79 -17.05 -18.07
C GLN A 113 -1.74 -18.12 -17.50
N LEU A 114 -2.48 -17.80 -16.44
CA LEU A 114 -3.51 -18.70 -15.91
C LEU A 114 -4.56 -19.05 -16.97
N TYR A 115 -5.03 -18.06 -17.74
CA TYR A 115 -6.02 -18.30 -18.80
C TYR A 115 -5.40 -19.05 -20.00
N ILE A 116 -4.22 -18.63 -20.45
CA ILE A 116 -3.54 -19.28 -21.57
C ILE A 116 -3.27 -20.75 -21.24
N SER A 117 -2.71 -21.06 -20.06
CA SER A 117 -2.40 -22.45 -19.68
C SER A 117 -3.61 -23.33 -19.55
N LYS A 118 -4.74 -22.75 -19.09
CA LYS A 118 -5.98 -23.50 -18.85
C LYS A 118 -6.80 -23.74 -20.11
N PHE A 119 -6.76 -22.82 -21.07
CA PHE A 119 -7.66 -22.79 -22.23
C PHE A 119 -6.91 -22.78 -23.58
N LYS A 120 -5.60 -23.08 -23.61
CA LYS A 120 -4.78 -23.05 -24.85
C LYS A 120 -5.35 -23.88 -26.00
N ASP A 121 -6.04 -24.98 -25.68
CA ASP A 121 -6.58 -25.93 -26.65
C ASP A 121 -8.03 -25.58 -27.06
N GLU A 122 -8.64 -24.56 -26.47
CA GLU A 122 -10.01 -24.10 -26.77
C GLU A 122 -10.00 -22.90 -27.74
N ASN A 123 -11.04 -22.78 -28.54
CA ASN A 123 -11.25 -21.62 -29.44
C ASN A 123 -11.84 -20.47 -28.61
N ILE A 124 -11.05 -19.47 -28.26
CA ILE A 124 -11.46 -18.34 -27.42
C ILE A 124 -11.56 -17.04 -28.23
N GLU A 125 -12.67 -16.33 -28.09
CA GLU A 125 -12.80 -14.96 -28.56
C GLU A 125 -12.55 -13.99 -27.41
N ILE A 126 -11.41 -13.31 -27.43
CA ILE A 126 -11.10 -12.23 -26.47
C ILE A 126 -11.96 -11.03 -26.85
N ILE A 127 -12.88 -10.67 -25.97
CA ILE A 127 -13.72 -9.49 -26.14
C ILE A 127 -13.12 -8.31 -25.39
N LYS A 128 -12.83 -7.27 -26.14
CA LYS A 128 -12.41 -5.99 -25.61
C LYS A 128 -13.40 -4.91 -26.02
N TYR A 129 -13.93 -4.20 -25.02
CA TYR A 129 -14.97 -3.21 -25.28
C TYR A 129 -14.45 -2.01 -26.08
N TYR A 130 -13.25 -1.53 -25.75
CA TYR A 130 -12.63 -0.40 -26.45
C TYR A 130 -11.36 -0.82 -27.19
N LYS A 131 -11.19 -0.30 -28.42
CA LYS A 131 -9.93 -0.44 -29.15
C LYS A 131 -8.80 0.25 -28.37
N ASN A 132 -7.62 -0.37 -28.40
CA ASN A 132 -6.46 0.17 -27.69
C ASN A 132 -6.17 1.62 -28.09
N GLU A 133 -6.29 2.53 -27.15
CA GLU A 133 -5.63 3.82 -27.24
C GLU A 133 -4.22 3.73 -26.65
N ASN A 134 -3.32 4.56 -27.13
CA ASN A 134 -2.01 4.70 -26.50
C ASN A 134 -2.19 5.21 -25.07
N ILE A 135 -1.94 4.34 -24.09
CA ILE A 135 -1.95 4.75 -22.70
C ILE A 135 -0.74 5.64 -22.48
N ILE A 136 -1.02 6.87 -22.09
CA ILE A 136 0.00 7.87 -21.74
C ILE A 136 -0.23 8.28 -20.30
N PHE A 137 0.84 8.31 -19.53
CA PHE A 137 0.86 8.83 -18.17
C PHE A 137 1.57 10.18 -18.15
N ASN A 138 0.86 11.23 -17.78
CA ASN A 138 1.47 12.56 -17.73
C ASN A 138 2.46 12.67 -16.56
N ASN A 139 2.16 12.03 -15.44
CA ASN A 139 2.97 12.05 -14.22
C ASN A 139 2.82 10.76 -13.41
N VAL A 140 3.65 10.59 -12.37
CA VAL A 140 3.67 9.41 -11.50
C VAL A 140 2.36 9.22 -10.72
N ASN A 141 1.71 10.30 -10.30
CA ASN A 141 0.43 10.19 -9.59
C ASN A 141 -0.68 9.65 -10.50
N GLU A 142 -0.73 10.13 -11.74
CA GLU A 142 -1.67 9.61 -12.75
C GLU A 142 -1.39 8.14 -13.06
N PHE A 143 -0.11 7.75 -13.16
CA PHE A 143 0.30 6.37 -13.33
C PHE A 143 -0.24 5.48 -12.19
N TYR A 144 0.00 5.84 -10.91
CA TYR A 144 -0.49 5.07 -9.77
C TYR A 144 -2.01 5.02 -9.73
N TYR A 145 -2.68 6.14 -10.00
CA TYR A 145 -4.13 6.18 -9.99
C TYR A 145 -4.71 5.27 -11.08
N LYS A 146 -4.30 5.45 -12.33
CA LYS A 146 -4.84 4.66 -13.46
C LYS A 146 -4.55 3.16 -13.30
N THR A 147 -3.35 2.80 -12.85
CA THR A 147 -2.99 1.38 -12.69
C THR A 147 -3.66 0.70 -11.50
N SER A 148 -4.12 1.47 -10.50
CA SER A 148 -4.79 0.93 -9.31
C SER A 148 -6.31 0.98 -9.37
N TYR A 149 -6.90 1.86 -10.20
CA TYR A 149 -8.36 2.12 -10.18
C TYR A 149 -9.00 2.19 -11.58
N ASP A 150 -8.22 2.07 -12.66
CA ASP A 150 -8.75 2.08 -14.01
C ASP A 150 -8.55 0.72 -14.68
N GLU A 151 -9.61 -0.03 -14.79
CA GLU A 151 -9.63 -1.39 -15.33
C GLU A 151 -9.26 -1.41 -16.82
N LEU A 152 -9.55 -0.34 -17.56
CA LEU A 152 -9.15 -0.21 -18.95
C LEU A 152 -7.63 -0.13 -19.08
N THR A 153 -6.96 0.61 -18.20
CA THR A 153 -5.50 0.65 -18.14
C THR A 153 -4.93 -0.73 -17.81
N LEU A 154 -5.48 -1.43 -16.81
CA LEU A 154 -5.04 -2.76 -16.42
C LEU A 154 -5.19 -3.77 -17.56
N SER A 155 -6.37 -3.81 -18.20
CA SER A 155 -6.64 -4.75 -19.31
C SER A 155 -5.75 -4.49 -20.54
N ASN A 156 -5.44 -3.23 -20.83
CA ASN A 156 -4.50 -2.87 -21.90
C ASN A 156 -3.08 -3.34 -21.60
N LEU A 157 -2.59 -3.19 -20.35
CA LEU A 157 -1.29 -3.70 -19.94
C LEU A 157 -1.23 -5.22 -20.02
N ILE A 158 -2.28 -5.91 -19.57
CA ILE A 158 -2.36 -7.37 -19.65
C ILE A 158 -2.29 -7.82 -21.12
N LEU A 159 -3.09 -7.21 -22.00
CA LEU A 159 -3.13 -7.57 -23.41
C LEU A 159 -1.77 -7.33 -24.09
N GLU A 160 -1.10 -6.21 -23.80
CA GLU A 160 0.24 -5.91 -24.34
C GLU A 160 1.28 -6.96 -23.90
N LEU A 161 1.16 -7.48 -22.70
CA LEU A 161 2.07 -8.50 -22.18
C LEU A 161 1.92 -9.86 -22.86
N ILE A 162 0.69 -10.20 -23.29
CA ILE A 162 0.37 -11.53 -23.79
C ILE A 162 0.18 -11.62 -25.29
N LYS A 163 0.09 -10.51 -26.01
CA LYS A 163 -0.23 -10.50 -27.45
C LYS A 163 0.64 -11.47 -28.27
N ASP A 164 1.91 -11.63 -27.92
CA ASP A 164 2.85 -12.54 -28.59
C ASP A 164 2.74 -13.99 -28.08
N LYS A 165 1.90 -14.25 -27.09
CA LYS A 165 1.68 -15.55 -26.45
C LYS A 165 0.25 -16.06 -26.61
N ILE A 166 -0.59 -15.28 -27.26
CA ILE A 166 -1.99 -15.65 -27.52
C ILE A 166 -1.98 -16.86 -28.46
N PRO A 167 -2.64 -17.98 -28.11
CA PRO A 167 -2.74 -19.14 -28.97
C PRO A 167 -3.35 -18.80 -30.33
N ASN A 168 -2.92 -19.48 -31.40
CA ASN A 168 -3.38 -19.24 -32.78
C ASN A 168 -4.88 -19.46 -32.97
N ASN A 169 -5.50 -20.26 -32.10
CA ASN A 169 -6.94 -20.52 -32.07
C ASN A 169 -7.74 -19.47 -31.29
N TRP A 170 -7.08 -18.43 -30.77
CA TRP A 170 -7.74 -17.30 -30.11
C TRP A 170 -7.81 -16.09 -31.03
N LYS A 171 -8.89 -15.30 -30.92
CA LYS A 171 -9.09 -14.08 -31.70
C LYS A 171 -9.41 -12.90 -30.78
N ILE A 172 -8.93 -11.72 -31.13
CA ILE A 172 -9.28 -10.48 -30.41
C ILE A 172 -10.36 -9.74 -31.21
N THR A 173 -11.46 -9.43 -30.56
CA THR A 173 -12.58 -8.66 -31.14
C THR A 173 -12.80 -7.39 -30.32
N TYR A 174 -12.88 -6.26 -31.01
CA TYR A 174 -13.18 -4.95 -30.41
C TYR A 174 -14.64 -4.59 -30.69
N LEU A 175 -15.42 -4.29 -29.64
CA LEU A 175 -16.86 -3.98 -29.77
C LEU A 175 -17.12 -2.53 -30.18
N ASN A 176 -16.26 -1.60 -29.69
CA ASN A 176 -16.37 -0.18 -30.03
C ASN A 176 -15.04 0.36 -30.56
N ASN A 177 -15.11 1.05 -31.71
CA ASN A 177 -13.94 1.64 -32.35
C ASN A 177 -13.57 3.03 -31.81
N SER A 178 -14.42 3.65 -31.01
CA SER A 178 -14.15 4.95 -30.39
C SER A 178 -14.57 4.96 -28.93
N ILE A 179 -13.68 5.38 -28.06
CA ILE A 179 -14.08 5.90 -26.76
C ILE A 179 -14.74 7.25 -27.05
N LYS A 180 -16.09 7.28 -27.14
CA LYS A 180 -16.75 8.54 -26.83
C LYS A 180 -16.32 8.84 -25.41
N ASN A 181 -15.41 9.83 -25.27
CA ASN A 181 -15.00 10.37 -24.00
C ASN A 181 -16.25 10.68 -23.17
N LYS A 182 -16.85 9.68 -22.52
CA LYS A 182 -17.45 9.93 -21.24
C LYS A 182 -16.23 10.30 -20.41
N LYS A 183 -15.89 11.60 -20.41
CA LYS A 183 -15.28 12.25 -19.29
C LYS A 183 -16.13 11.81 -18.08
N LYS A 184 -15.89 10.60 -17.53
CA LYS A 184 -15.95 10.51 -16.09
C LYS A 184 -14.94 11.58 -15.71
N ILE A 185 -15.49 12.74 -15.43
CA ILE A 185 -14.83 13.75 -14.63
C ILE A 185 -14.50 12.95 -13.38
N VAL A 186 -13.35 12.22 -13.45
CA VAL A 186 -12.57 12.03 -12.24
C VAL A 186 -12.54 13.46 -11.77
N ASN A 187 -13.23 13.75 -10.67
CA ASN A 187 -13.01 14.99 -9.97
C ASN A 187 -11.50 15.04 -9.81
N GLU A 188 -10.83 15.59 -10.85
CA GLU A 188 -9.50 16.12 -10.69
C GLU A 188 -9.70 16.94 -9.44
N LYS A 189 -9.22 16.41 -8.32
CA LYS A 189 -9.21 17.18 -7.08
C LYS A 189 -8.62 18.47 -7.56
N LYS A 190 -9.49 19.48 -7.77
CA LYS A 190 -9.09 20.80 -8.25
C LYS A 190 -7.82 21.04 -7.51
N ILE A 191 -6.70 21.14 -8.27
CA ILE A 191 -5.37 21.30 -7.66
C ILE A 191 -5.60 22.46 -6.73
N ASP A 192 -5.80 22.14 -5.46
CA ASP A 192 -6.33 23.11 -4.52
C ASP A 192 -5.21 24.14 -4.36
N PHE A 193 -5.38 25.27 -5.02
CA PHE A 193 -4.38 26.34 -5.08
C PHE A 193 -3.96 26.75 -3.66
N LYS A 194 -4.90 26.69 -2.69
CA LYS A 194 -4.62 26.90 -1.26
C LYS A 194 -3.66 25.82 -0.72
N ASN A 195 -3.83 24.57 -1.07
CA ASN A 195 -2.94 23.49 -0.66
C ASN A 195 -1.54 23.62 -1.29
N ASN A 196 -1.44 24.13 -2.51
CA ASN A 196 -0.14 24.36 -3.16
C ASN A 196 0.61 25.55 -2.52
N ILE A 197 -0.07 26.65 -2.21
CA ILE A 197 0.53 27.77 -1.46
C ILE A 197 0.95 27.30 -0.07
N PHE A 198 0.10 26.56 0.64
CA PHE A 198 0.43 26.02 1.96
C PHE A 198 1.65 25.11 1.93
N ARG A 199 1.74 24.21 0.94
CA ARG A 199 2.90 23.32 0.73
C ARG A 199 4.16 24.13 0.38
N PHE A 200 4.04 25.18 -0.41
CA PHE A 200 5.16 26.06 -0.73
C PHE A 200 5.66 26.78 0.52
N LEU A 201 4.78 27.34 1.32
CA LEU A 201 5.12 27.99 2.61
C LEU A 201 5.72 27.00 3.60
N GLU A 202 5.17 25.78 3.70
CA GLU A 202 5.74 24.72 4.55
C GLU A 202 7.18 24.37 4.14
N ARG A 203 7.49 24.36 2.84
CA ARG A 203 8.85 24.13 2.34
C ARG A 203 9.81 25.27 2.65
N LEU A 204 9.33 26.50 2.69
CA LEU A 204 10.16 27.67 3.06
C LEU A 204 10.44 27.70 4.57
N ILE A 205 9.42 27.42 5.38
CA ILE A 205 9.52 27.50 6.84
C ILE A 205 10.27 26.28 7.42
N PHE A 206 10.07 25.08 6.84
CA PHE A 206 10.67 23.83 7.32
C PHE A 206 11.57 23.19 6.26
N PRO A 207 12.65 23.84 5.84
CA PRO A 207 13.45 23.37 4.69
C PRO A 207 14.14 22.02 4.93
N ARG A 208 14.25 21.57 6.17
CA ARG A 208 14.95 20.33 6.55
C ARG A 208 14.03 19.18 6.99
N VAL A 209 12.71 19.40 7.04
CA VAL A 209 11.72 18.37 7.43
C VAL A 209 10.64 18.28 6.34
N ARG A 210 10.69 17.23 5.53
CA ARG A 210 9.86 17.04 4.34
C ARG A 210 8.81 15.96 4.54
N LYS A 211 7.53 16.35 4.62
CA LYS A 211 6.39 15.45 4.77
C LYS A 211 6.57 14.38 5.87
N VAL A 212 7.29 14.72 6.94
CA VAL A 212 7.36 13.89 8.14
C VAL A 212 6.13 14.18 9.00
N TYR A 213 5.33 13.15 9.25
CA TYR A 213 4.06 13.29 9.96
C TYR A 213 4.27 13.22 11.48
N GLY A 214 3.33 13.82 12.22
CA GLY A 214 3.24 13.74 13.67
C GLY A 214 3.93 14.87 14.42
N PHE A 215 4.99 15.49 13.90
CA PHE A 215 5.55 16.70 14.49
C PHE A 215 4.59 17.89 14.34
N SER A 216 4.47 18.69 15.39
CA SER A 216 3.82 20.00 15.32
C SER A 216 4.63 20.97 14.45
N LYS A 217 4.02 22.08 14.04
CA LYS A 217 4.73 23.12 13.26
C LYS A 217 5.93 23.68 14.02
N PHE A 218 5.80 23.88 15.32
CA PHE A 218 6.88 24.35 16.19
C PHE A 218 8.04 23.35 16.28
N GLU A 219 7.75 22.05 16.48
CA GLU A 219 8.76 20.98 16.51
C GLU A 219 9.50 20.88 15.17
N LYS A 220 8.78 20.95 14.04
CA LYS A 220 9.41 20.97 12.69
C LYS A 220 10.34 22.18 12.52
N LEU A 221 9.97 23.34 13.05
CA LEU A 221 10.79 24.53 13.01
C LEU A 221 12.07 24.34 13.82
N LEU A 222 11.98 23.87 15.06
CA LEU A 222 13.16 23.61 15.90
C LEU A 222 14.09 22.57 15.30
N ILE A 223 13.56 21.46 14.77
CA ILE A 223 14.35 20.45 14.05
C ILE A 223 15.02 21.09 12.82
N SER A 224 14.29 21.88 12.04
CA SER A 224 14.86 22.54 10.86
C SER A 224 15.98 23.50 11.21
N LEU A 225 15.84 24.28 12.27
CA LEU A 225 16.90 25.17 12.77
C LEU A 225 18.13 24.38 13.24
N LEU A 226 17.92 23.31 14.03
CA LEU A 226 18.99 22.44 14.45
C LEU A 226 19.79 21.89 13.26
N LEU A 227 19.10 21.34 12.25
CA LEU A 227 19.70 20.75 11.06
C LEU A 227 20.31 21.79 10.08
N LEU A 228 19.96 23.07 10.21
CA LEU A 228 20.61 24.15 9.46
C LEU A 228 21.98 24.53 10.05
N ILE A 229 22.09 24.51 11.38
CA ILE A 229 23.30 24.89 12.11
C ILE A 229 24.31 23.75 12.10
N LYS A 230 23.82 22.50 12.26
CA LYS A 230 24.67 21.33 12.40
C LYS A 230 25.22 20.84 11.05
N LYS A 231 26.52 20.56 11.02
CA LYS A 231 27.16 19.73 10.00
C LYS A 231 27.44 18.36 10.61
N LEU A 232 27.20 17.29 9.87
CA LEU A 232 27.64 15.95 10.24
C LEU A 232 29.15 15.97 10.46
N ILE A 233 29.57 15.56 11.65
CA ILE A 233 30.94 15.15 11.88
C ILE A 233 31.15 13.93 10.99
N LYS A 234 32.26 13.92 10.19
CA LYS A 234 32.59 12.80 9.28
C LYS A 234 32.74 11.50 10.08
N ASN A 235 31.63 10.84 10.35
CA ASN A 235 31.61 9.44 10.77
C ASN A 235 31.11 8.61 9.59
N ASP A 236 31.89 7.62 9.22
CA ASP A 236 31.59 6.67 8.17
C ASP A 236 30.23 6.00 8.39
N LEU A 237 29.20 6.56 7.76
CA LEU A 237 27.88 5.92 7.64
C LEU A 237 27.98 4.80 6.61
N LYS A 238 28.67 3.72 6.95
CA LYS A 238 28.72 2.51 6.14
C LYS A 238 27.48 1.68 6.43
N ASN A 239 26.44 1.86 5.60
CA ASN A 239 25.38 0.87 5.49
C ASN A 239 25.97 -0.36 4.77
N LYS A 240 26.21 -1.46 5.48
CA LYS A 240 26.54 -2.74 4.87
C LYS A 240 25.27 -3.25 4.17
N LYS A 241 25.36 -3.41 2.85
CA LYS A 241 24.31 -4.05 2.04
C LYS A 241 24.63 -5.54 1.98
N CYS A 242 23.81 -6.39 2.57
CA CYS A 242 23.76 -7.81 2.27
C CYS A 242 22.36 -8.19 1.78
N TYR A 243 22.30 -9.14 0.90
CA TYR A 243 21.05 -9.67 0.37
C TYR A 243 20.99 -11.14 0.75
N SER A 244 19.88 -11.57 1.35
CA SER A 244 19.66 -12.98 1.64
C SER A 244 19.54 -13.77 0.33
N ASN A 245 20.41 -14.78 0.15
CA ASN A 245 20.31 -15.74 -0.94
C ASN A 245 19.20 -16.75 -0.64
N LEU A 246 17.97 -16.43 -1.00
CA LEU A 246 16.88 -17.43 -1.01
C LEU A 246 16.96 -18.23 -2.31
N LYS A 247 17.11 -19.54 -2.21
CA LYS A 247 17.04 -20.44 -3.37
C LYS A 247 15.61 -20.49 -3.91
N VAL A 248 15.50 -20.49 -5.22
CA VAL A 248 14.26 -20.27 -5.96
C VAL A 248 13.99 -21.44 -6.90
N ASP A 249 12.84 -22.09 -6.77
CA ASP A 249 12.36 -23.15 -7.66
C ASP A 249 11.41 -22.62 -8.76
N ASN A 250 11.33 -23.37 -9.87
CA ASN A 250 10.79 -22.89 -11.16
C ASN A 250 9.25 -22.91 -11.25
N LEU A 251 8.60 -21.79 -10.93
CA LEU A 251 7.16 -21.58 -11.20
C LEU A 251 6.96 -20.34 -12.08
N THR A 252 6.25 -20.49 -13.19
CA THR A 252 5.87 -19.48 -14.21
C THR A 252 7.07 -18.79 -14.89
N PRO A 253 7.20 -18.81 -16.21
CA PRO A 253 8.32 -18.16 -16.88
C PRO A 253 8.30 -16.66 -16.59
N PRO A 254 9.43 -16.09 -16.12
CA PRO A 254 9.53 -14.66 -15.84
C PRO A 254 9.34 -13.88 -17.15
N ILE A 255 8.87 -12.61 -17.03
CA ILE A 255 8.93 -11.69 -18.15
C ILE A 255 10.41 -11.40 -18.44
N SER A 256 10.84 -11.50 -19.70
CA SER A 256 12.24 -11.20 -20.06
C SER A 256 12.59 -9.74 -19.75
N ASP A 257 13.83 -9.49 -19.35
CA ASP A 257 14.33 -8.15 -19.08
C ASP A 257 14.16 -7.23 -20.30
N GLU A 258 14.39 -7.75 -21.52
CA GLU A 258 14.19 -7.02 -22.79
C GLU A 258 12.73 -6.54 -22.95
N LYS A 259 11.75 -7.42 -22.72
CA LYS A 259 10.33 -7.07 -22.80
C LYS A 259 9.94 -6.05 -21.74
N LEU A 260 10.44 -6.20 -20.52
CA LEU A 260 10.24 -5.22 -19.45
C LEU A 260 10.82 -3.86 -19.80
N LEU A 261 12.06 -3.80 -20.30
CA LEU A 261 12.70 -2.56 -20.72
C LEU A 261 11.90 -1.84 -21.81
N LYS A 262 11.37 -2.58 -22.79
CA LYS A 262 10.50 -2.02 -23.83
C LYS A 262 9.23 -1.40 -23.25
N LEU A 263 8.58 -2.10 -22.30
CA LEU A 263 7.37 -1.62 -21.65
C LEU A 263 7.65 -0.44 -20.72
N ILE A 264 8.77 -0.46 -19.98
CA ILE A 264 9.19 0.63 -19.11
C ILE A 264 9.43 1.90 -19.94
N LYS A 265 10.14 1.81 -21.06
CA LYS A 265 10.36 2.95 -21.97
C LYS A 265 9.05 3.48 -22.56
N LYS A 266 8.12 2.58 -22.93
CA LYS A 266 6.81 2.94 -23.50
C LYS A 266 5.89 3.66 -22.50
N TYR A 267 5.87 3.21 -21.25
CA TYR A 267 4.92 3.64 -20.22
C TYR A 267 5.50 4.56 -19.16
N SER A 268 6.75 4.98 -19.32
CA SER A 268 7.36 6.00 -18.44
C SER A 268 6.55 7.29 -18.46
N PRO A 269 6.27 7.91 -17.30
CA PRO A 269 5.59 9.19 -17.23
C PRO A 269 6.26 10.28 -18.09
N LEU A 270 5.47 11.08 -18.81
CA LEU A 270 6.00 12.15 -19.66
C LEU A 270 6.78 13.20 -18.88
N SER A 271 6.36 13.46 -17.63
CA SER A 271 7.05 14.36 -16.71
C SER A 271 8.53 14.02 -16.49
N PHE A 272 8.94 12.76 -16.63
CA PHE A 272 10.35 12.38 -16.51
C PHE A 272 11.23 13.07 -17.58
N LYS A 273 10.70 13.21 -18.82
CA LYS A 273 11.43 13.89 -19.89
C LYS A 273 11.69 15.38 -19.61
N GLU A 274 10.76 16.02 -18.90
CA GLU A 274 10.86 17.44 -18.55
C GLU A 274 11.73 17.65 -17.31
N ILE A 275 11.52 16.81 -16.28
CA ILE A 275 12.22 16.92 -15.00
C ILE A 275 13.72 16.69 -15.17
N PHE A 276 14.12 15.67 -15.94
CA PHE A 276 15.53 15.32 -16.11
C PHE A 276 16.33 16.31 -16.97
N LYS A 277 15.67 17.19 -17.74
CA LYS A 277 16.33 18.28 -18.45
C LYS A 277 16.77 19.43 -17.54
N ASN A 278 16.23 19.49 -16.32
CA ASN A 278 16.55 20.55 -15.38
C ASN A 278 17.96 20.37 -14.81
N LYS A 279 18.83 21.32 -15.07
CA LYS A 279 20.16 21.34 -14.47
C LYS A 279 20.06 21.69 -12.98
N ILE A 280 20.75 20.92 -12.16
CA ILE A 280 20.92 21.24 -10.74
C ILE A 280 21.94 22.35 -10.62
N LYS A 281 21.58 23.45 -9.98
CA LYS A 281 22.59 24.44 -9.56
C LYS A 281 23.51 23.75 -8.56
N LYS A 282 24.80 23.63 -8.88
CA LYS A 282 25.81 23.08 -7.96
C LYS A 282 25.83 23.93 -6.68
N LYS A 283 25.45 23.31 -5.59
CA LYS A 283 25.52 23.87 -4.23
C LYS A 283 26.17 22.83 -3.34
N ASN A 284 27.06 23.26 -2.49
CA ASN A 284 27.67 22.35 -1.51
C ASN A 284 26.71 22.14 -0.34
N PHE A 285 26.24 20.89 -0.15
CA PHE A 285 25.41 20.47 0.96
C PHE A 285 26.11 19.45 1.87
N ASP A 286 27.44 19.33 1.78
CA ASP A 286 28.20 18.37 2.57
C ASP A 286 27.88 18.44 4.07
N GLY A 287 27.57 17.30 4.63
CA GLY A 287 27.20 17.14 6.04
C GLY A 287 25.83 17.71 6.42
N LYS A 288 25.04 18.25 5.50
CA LYS A 288 23.69 18.71 5.77
C LYS A 288 22.68 17.58 5.67
N ILE A 289 21.64 17.60 6.51
CA ILE A 289 20.63 16.55 6.62
C ILE A 289 19.25 17.10 6.25
N ILE A 290 18.45 16.27 5.55
CA ILE A 290 17.00 16.44 5.41
C ILE A 290 16.32 15.19 5.96
N LEU A 291 15.33 15.38 6.86
CA LEU A 291 14.37 14.34 7.22
C LEU A 291 13.26 14.29 6.18
N CYS A 292 12.96 13.11 5.68
CA CYS A 292 11.90 12.87 4.70
C CYS A 292 11.09 11.61 5.06
N SER A 293 10.07 11.28 4.28
CA SER A 293 9.32 10.04 4.41
C SER A 293 8.87 9.54 3.03
N ALA A 294 8.31 8.34 2.96
CA ALA A 294 7.77 7.75 1.74
C ALA A 294 6.88 8.72 0.95
N SER A 295 6.05 9.51 1.63
CA SER A 295 5.20 10.50 0.95
C SER A 295 5.96 11.59 0.19
N SER A 296 7.19 11.89 0.59
CA SER A 296 8.07 12.82 -0.15
C SER A 296 8.80 12.13 -1.30
N LEU A 297 9.07 10.82 -1.12
CA LEU A 297 9.91 10.04 -2.03
C LEU A 297 9.10 9.40 -3.17
N ASN A 298 7.79 9.19 -2.99
CA ASN A 298 7.03 8.32 -3.87
C ASN A 298 5.89 8.99 -4.66
N ALA A 299 5.46 10.19 -4.26
CA ALA A 299 4.21 10.77 -4.75
C ALA A 299 4.32 12.16 -5.39
N ASP A 300 5.51 12.74 -5.46
CA ASP A 300 5.71 14.12 -5.95
C ASP A 300 7.07 14.23 -6.63
N GLU A 301 7.08 14.14 -7.94
CA GLU A 301 8.30 14.11 -8.76
C GLU A 301 9.16 15.36 -8.58
N VAL A 302 8.53 16.52 -8.39
CA VAL A 302 9.26 17.77 -8.16
C VAL A 302 9.96 17.74 -6.79
N GLU A 303 9.30 17.16 -5.80
CA GLU A 303 9.90 16.97 -4.47
C GLU A 303 11.01 15.93 -4.52
N GLN A 304 10.80 14.80 -5.21
CA GLN A 304 11.82 13.78 -5.45
C GLN A 304 13.06 14.38 -6.10
N PHE A 305 12.87 15.15 -7.17
CA PHE A 305 13.97 15.84 -7.87
C PHE A 305 14.78 16.72 -6.92
N LYS A 306 14.12 17.51 -6.08
CA LYS A 306 14.79 18.38 -5.10
C LYS A 306 15.55 17.59 -4.04
N LEU A 307 14.97 16.51 -3.53
CA LEU A 307 15.61 15.67 -2.51
C LEU A 307 16.84 14.95 -3.07
N PHE A 308 16.72 14.35 -4.26
CA PHE A 308 17.83 13.63 -4.86
C PHE A 308 18.90 14.57 -5.42
N SER A 309 18.52 15.77 -5.88
CA SER A 309 19.48 16.83 -6.19
C SER A 309 20.26 17.29 -4.96
N PHE A 310 19.60 17.40 -3.82
CA PHE A 310 20.26 17.71 -2.55
C PHE A 310 21.26 16.60 -2.15
N LYS A 311 20.88 15.32 -2.30
CA LYS A 311 21.75 14.18 -2.05
C LYS A 311 22.94 14.13 -3.00
N GLU A 312 22.73 14.38 -4.29
CA GLU A 312 23.78 14.43 -5.33
C GLU A 312 24.83 15.50 -5.04
N ASN A 313 24.42 16.59 -4.39
CA ASN A 313 25.32 17.69 -3.97
C ASN A 313 25.90 17.50 -2.53
N GLY A 314 26.01 16.26 -2.05
CA GLY A 314 26.66 15.90 -0.77
C GLY A 314 25.72 15.90 0.44
N GLY A 315 24.47 16.26 0.29
CA GLY A 315 23.48 16.20 1.36
C GLY A 315 23.09 14.78 1.75
N LYS A 316 22.56 14.59 2.95
CA LYS A 316 22.12 13.32 3.52
C LYS A 316 20.60 13.29 3.70
N LEU A 317 19.96 12.20 3.26
CA LEU A 317 18.53 11.98 3.39
C LEU A 317 18.27 10.90 4.44
N PHE A 318 17.55 11.26 5.48
CA PHE A 318 17.10 10.34 6.52
C PHE A 318 15.61 10.13 6.36
N SER A 319 15.21 8.90 6.03
CA SER A 319 13.79 8.57 5.96
C SER A 319 13.24 8.22 7.33
N VAL A 320 12.05 8.70 7.61
CA VAL A 320 11.31 8.45 8.84
C VAL A 320 10.11 7.57 8.52
N GLN A 321 9.98 6.46 9.21
CA GLN A 321 8.82 5.58 9.09
C GLN A 321 7.52 6.40 9.17
N HIS A 322 6.62 6.20 8.21
CA HIS A 322 5.41 7.02 8.10
C HIS A 322 4.10 6.28 8.44
N GLY A 323 4.17 4.97 8.66
CA GLY A 323 2.99 4.14 8.90
C GLY A 323 3.32 2.79 9.52
N SER A 324 2.32 1.90 9.56
CA SER A 324 2.45 0.51 9.98
C SER A 324 3.21 -0.35 8.97
N SER A 325 3.45 -1.60 9.33
CA SER A 325 3.89 -2.67 8.42
C SER A 325 5.33 -2.59 7.93
N TYR A 326 6.20 -1.85 8.59
CA TYR A 326 7.60 -1.70 8.19
C TYR A 326 8.54 -2.76 8.76
N GLY A 327 8.34 -3.21 9.98
CA GLY A 327 9.23 -4.17 10.65
C GLY A 327 8.59 -5.51 10.93
N ASP A 328 7.29 -5.59 10.83
CA ASP A 328 6.46 -6.73 11.23
C ASP A 328 5.89 -7.52 10.05
N LEU A 329 5.78 -6.92 8.86
CA LEU A 329 5.36 -7.64 7.65
C LEU A 329 6.53 -7.97 6.73
N PHE A 330 6.45 -9.15 6.12
CA PHE A 330 7.47 -9.65 5.20
C PHE A 330 7.53 -8.83 3.90
N PHE A 331 6.36 -8.56 3.31
CA PHE A 331 6.28 -7.82 2.05
C PHE A 331 6.30 -6.32 2.30
N GLN A 332 7.33 -5.65 1.80
CA GLN A 332 7.51 -4.22 1.96
C GLN A 332 7.38 -3.49 0.62
N GLY A 333 6.40 -2.61 0.53
CA GLY A 333 6.24 -1.75 -0.66
C GLY A 333 7.11 -0.49 -0.66
N ASN A 334 7.86 -0.22 0.42
CA ASN A 334 8.55 1.06 0.62
C ASN A 334 10.08 0.92 0.70
N GLN A 335 10.66 -0.04 -0.01
CA GLN A 335 12.09 -0.32 0.01
C GLN A 335 12.97 0.87 -0.40
N SER A 336 12.44 1.80 -1.21
CA SER A 336 13.15 3.02 -1.59
C SER A 336 13.58 3.87 -0.38
N GLU A 337 12.88 3.77 0.75
CA GLU A 337 13.24 4.47 1.97
C GLU A 337 14.46 3.87 2.65
N TYR A 338 14.60 2.54 2.59
CA TYR A 338 15.73 1.82 3.19
C TYR A 338 17.05 2.04 2.44
N SER A 339 17.01 2.45 1.17
CA SER A 339 18.21 2.74 0.36
C SER A 339 18.81 4.11 0.63
N LEU A 340 18.19 4.93 1.46
CA LEU A 340 18.71 6.25 1.84
C LEU A 340 19.86 6.16 2.86
N ASP A 341 20.40 7.31 3.25
CA ASP A 341 21.55 7.36 4.15
C ASP A 341 21.23 6.78 5.54
N LYS A 342 19.99 6.98 6.03
CA LYS A 342 19.45 6.35 7.24
C LYS A 342 17.94 6.15 7.14
N PHE A 343 17.46 5.10 7.84
CA PHE A 343 16.04 4.88 8.07
C PHE A 343 15.76 4.89 9.58
N ILE A 344 14.80 5.74 9.98
CA ILE A 344 14.39 5.88 11.39
C ILE A 344 13.08 5.14 11.57
N SER A 345 13.13 4.05 12.33
CA SER A 345 12.00 3.14 12.59
C SER A 345 11.26 3.48 13.89
N TRP A 346 10.07 2.88 14.06
CA TRP A 346 9.27 2.97 15.28
C TRP A 346 9.54 1.82 16.27
N GLY A 347 10.80 1.42 16.44
CA GLY A 347 11.23 0.43 17.43
C GLY A 347 12.13 -0.66 16.87
N HIS A 348 11.77 -1.28 15.74
CA HIS A 348 12.56 -2.35 15.15
C HIS A 348 13.92 -1.86 14.64
N LYS A 349 14.95 -2.69 14.84
CA LYS A 349 16.34 -2.40 14.42
C LYS A 349 16.73 -3.08 13.12
N THR A 350 16.04 -4.14 12.76
CA THR A 350 16.36 -4.98 11.61
C THR A 350 15.08 -5.43 10.90
N HIS A 351 15.22 -5.86 9.66
CA HIS A 351 14.17 -6.52 8.89
C HIS A 351 14.78 -7.74 8.19
N GLN A 352 14.11 -8.91 8.24
CA GLN A 352 14.68 -10.18 7.76
C GLN A 352 15.09 -10.18 6.27
N ASN A 353 14.49 -9.31 5.45
CA ASN A 353 14.80 -9.21 4.02
C ASN A 353 15.88 -8.18 3.70
N PHE A 354 16.41 -7.47 4.70
CA PHE A 354 17.33 -6.36 4.49
C PHE A 354 18.42 -6.35 5.56
N ASP A 355 19.67 -6.29 5.14
CA ASP A 355 20.82 -6.16 6.05
C ASP A 355 21.10 -4.68 6.42
N PHE A 356 20.05 -3.92 6.65
CA PHE A 356 20.17 -2.56 7.17
C PHE A 356 19.94 -2.58 8.68
N ILE A 357 20.74 -1.82 9.40
CA ILE A 357 20.47 -1.47 10.79
C ILE A 357 19.70 -0.16 10.78
N PHE A 358 18.49 -0.19 11.28
CA PHE A 358 17.64 0.99 11.43
C PHE A 358 17.93 1.69 12.75
N ASP A 359 17.72 3.00 12.77
CA ASP A 359 17.81 3.79 14.00
C ASP A 359 16.41 3.88 14.64
N PRO A 360 16.15 3.16 15.75
CA PRO A 360 14.84 3.22 16.40
C PRO A 360 14.67 4.53 17.16
N LEU A 361 13.55 5.22 16.90
CA LEU A 361 13.12 6.40 17.67
C LEU A 361 11.62 6.35 17.94
N PRO A 362 11.16 6.96 19.04
CA PRO A 362 9.73 7.02 19.30
C PRO A 362 9.01 7.80 18.22
N SER A 363 7.91 7.22 17.72
CA SER A 363 7.14 7.80 16.64
C SER A 363 6.49 9.12 17.03
N PRO A 364 6.68 10.20 16.26
CA PRO A 364 5.92 11.43 16.48
C PRO A 364 4.44 11.32 16.10
N GLN A 365 4.05 10.28 15.34
CA GLN A 365 2.65 10.04 14.94
C GLN A 365 1.86 9.23 15.97
N LEU A 366 2.53 8.44 16.82
CA LEU A 366 1.89 7.61 17.82
C LEU A 366 1.64 8.39 19.13
N LYS A 367 1.27 9.66 18.98
CA LYS A 367 0.84 10.48 20.13
C LYS A 367 -0.37 9.85 20.78
N LYS A 368 -0.40 9.87 22.12
CA LYS A 368 -1.52 9.32 22.87
C LYS A 368 -2.83 9.97 22.44
N MET A 369 -3.75 9.17 21.96
CA MET A 369 -5.13 9.57 21.80
C MET A 369 -5.80 9.64 23.20
N LYS A 370 -6.77 10.50 23.34
CA LYS A 370 -7.54 10.62 24.57
C LYS A 370 -8.76 9.73 24.49
N GLN A 371 -9.10 9.07 25.59
CA GLN A 371 -10.32 8.32 25.79
C GLN A 371 -11.01 8.91 27.00
N SER A 372 -12.32 9.18 26.90
CA SER A 372 -13.12 9.67 28.00
C SER A 372 -13.27 8.58 29.07
N VAL A 373 -13.29 8.98 30.34
CA VAL A 373 -13.57 8.05 31.46
C VAL A 373 -14.96 7.43 31.34
N ASN A 374 -15.91 8.18 30.78
CA ASN A 374 -17.29 7.75 30.58
C ASN A 374 -17.54 7.19 29.17
N ALA A 375 -16.49 6.79 28.45
CA ALA A 375 -16.64 6.18 27.13
C ALA A 375 -17.45 4.89 27.23
N ASP A 376 -18.52 4.80 26.42
CA ASP A 376 -19.45 3.65 26.41
C ASP A 376 -19.72 3.11 24.99
N LYS A 377 -19.11 3.69 23.96
CA LYS A 377 -19.28 3.29 22.56
C LYS A 377 -18.26 2.25 22.15
N ILE A 378 -18.55 1.58 21.04
CA ILE A 378 -17.63 0.68 20.34
C ILE A 378 -17.38 1.28 18.97
N LEU A 379 -16.14 1.64 18.67
CA LEU A 379 -15.77 2.12 17.35
C LEU A 379 -15.34 0.94 16.48
N PHE A 380 -16.08 0.66 15.42
CA PHE A 380 -15.67 -0.29 14.39
C PHE A 380 -15.05 0.45 13.22
N VAL A 381 -13.79 0.18 12.92
CA VAL A 381 -13.07 0.80 11.79
C VAL A 381 -12.84 -0.24 10.71
N SER A 382 -13.50 -0.02 9.56
CA SER A 382 -13.35 -0.83 8.37
C SER A 382 -12.53 -0.12 7.31
N ILE A 383 -11.75 -0.90 6.56
CA ILE A 383 -11.06 -0.44 5.36
C ILE A 383 -11.65 -1.16 4.16
N THR A 384 -12.00 -0.38 3.16
CA THR A 384 -12.60 -0.82 1.91
C THR A 384 -11.81 -1.89 1.17
N TYR A 385 -12.48 -2.62 0.30
CA TYR A 385 -12.04 -3.84 -0.35
C TYR A 385 -11.69 -3.61 -1.82
N LEU A 386 -10.83 -4.45 -2.37
CA LEU A 386 -10.28 -4.33 -3.71
C LEU A 386 -10.78 -5.44 -4.62
N PHE A 387 -11.01 -5.15 -5.91
CA PHE A 387 -11.22 -6.17 -6.93
C PHE A 387 -9.93 -6.84 -7.35
N TYR A 388 -8.80 -6.18 -7.19
CA TYR A 388 -7.48 -6.71 -7.52
C TYR A 388 -6.37 -6.01 -6.74
N GLY A 389 -5.29 -6.73 -6.49
CA GLY A 389 -4.10 -6.21 -5.86
C GLY A 389 -2.92 -6.21 -6.83
N PRO A 390 -2.49 -5.06 -7.35
CA PRO A 390 -1.51 -4.99 -8.44
C PRO A 390 -0.06 -5.23 -7.99
N ARG A 391 0.19 -5.61 -6.76
CA ARG A 391 1.54 -5.84 -6.22
C ARG A 391 1.54 -6.93 -5.16
N TYR A 392 2.70 -7.52 -4.91
CA TYR A 392 2.89 -8.47 -3.80
C TYR A 392 2.54 -7.83 -2.45
N GLY A 393 1.95 -8.64 -1.57
CA GLY A 393 1.46 -8.19 -0.27
C GLY A 393 0.15 -7.40 -0.29
N THR A 394 -0.48 -7.22 -1.47
CA THR A 394 -1.85 -6.73 -1.57
C THR A 394 -2.84 -7.89 -1.69
N ARG A 395 -4.06 -7.68 -1.24
CA ARG A 395 -5.10 -8.70 -1.24
C ARG A 395 -5.71 -8.88 -2.62
N ASP A 396 -6.12 -10.11 -2.91
CA ASP A 396 -6.96 -10.43 -4.05
C ASP A 396 -8.46 -10.16 -3.76
N PHE A 397 -9.30 -10.42 -4.73
CA PHE A 397 -10.75 -10.24 -4.59
C PHE A 397 -11.34 -11.21 -3.56
N THR A 398 -10.90 -12.47 -3.53
CA THR A 398 -11.43 -13.48 -2.61
C THR A 398 -11.17 -13.08 -1.15
N ASP A 399 -9.95 -12.72 -0.82
CA ASP A 399 -9.62 -12.23 0.52
C ASP A 399 -10.43 -10.99 0.88
N SER A 400 -10.58 -10.08 -0.06
CA SER A 400 -11.37 -8.86 0.11
C SER A 400 -12.85 -9.19 0.34
N PHE A 401 -13.43 -10.09 -0.45
CA PHE A 401 -14.81 -10.51 -0.32
C PHE A 401 -15.09 -11.25 0.99
N LEU A 402 -14.23 -12.19 1.36
CA LEU A 402 -14.40 -12.94 2.63
C LEU A 402 -14.40 -12.00 3.83
N ARG A 403 -13.55 -10.99 3.85
CA ARG A 403 -13.53 -9.99 4.92
C ARG A 403 -14.75 -9.07 4.90
N TYR A 404 -15.22 -8.71 3.73
CA TYR A 404 -16.49 -8.01 3.57
C TYR A 404 -17.63 -8.84 4.18
N LYS A 405 -17.70 -10.14 3.90
CA LYS A 405 -18.68 -11.05 4.50
C LYS A 405 -18.48 -11.20 6.01
N ASP A 406 -17.23 -11.38 6.45
CA ASP A 406 -16.90 -11.45 7.88
C ASP A 406 -17.39 -10.20 8.65
N THR A 407 -17.29 -9.01 8.03
CA THR A 407 -17.75 -7.76 8.68
C THR A 407 -19.27 -7.73 8.79
N ILE A 408 -20.00 -8.19 7.78
CA ILE A 408 -21.47 -8.28 7.83
C ILE A 408 -21.89 -9.31 8.90
N GLU A 409 -21.26 -10.50 8.87
CA GLU A 409 -21.51 -11.57 9.83
C GLU A 409 -21.19 -11.14 11.28
N PHE A 410 -20.14 -10.38 11.49
CA PHE A 410 -19.82 -9.82 12.80
C PHE A 410 -21.02 -9.05 13.38
N PHE A 411 -21.63 -8.15 12.61
CA PHE A 411 -22.78 -7.39 13.07
C PHE A 411 -24.05 -8.26 13.22
N ASP A 412 -24.21 -9.28 12.38
CA ASP A 412 -25.31 -10.26 12.49
C ASP A 412 -25.21 -11.09 13.80
N LYS A 413 -23.99 -11.26 14.35
CA LYS A 413 -23.72 -12.00 15.61
C LYS A 413 -23.68 -11.11 16.85
N ILE A 414 -23.65 -9.81 16.71
CA ILE A 414 -23.71 -8.87 17.84
C ILE A 414 -25.13 -8.84 18.42
N LYS A 415 -25.23 -8.88 19.74
CA LYS A 415 -26.51 -8.76 20.45
C LYS A 415 -27.23 -7.46 20.08
N PRO A 416 -28.55 -7.49 19.81
CA PRO A 416 -29.30 -6.31 19.35
C PRO A 416 -29.17 -5.08 20.25
N GLU A 417 -29.07 -5.27 21.58
CA GLU A 417 -28.86 -4.19 22.54
C GLU A 417 -27.49 -3.52 22.43
N LEU A 418 -26.47 -4.24 21.96
CA LEU A 418 -25.13 -3.69 21.77
C LEU A 418 -24.97 -2.98 20.42
N VAL A 419 -25.77 -3.30 19.40
CA VAL A 419 -25.66 -2.68 18.07
C VAL A 419 -25.74 -1.15 18.14
N SER A 420 -26.62 -0.61 19.02
CA SER A 420 -26.78 0.84 19.22
C SER A 420 -25.55 1.52 19.87
N LYS A 421 -24.64 0.75 20.45
CA LYS A 421 -23.38 1.25 21.00
C LYS A 421 -22.29 1.37 19.94
N PHE A 422 -22.45 0.74 18.78
CA PHE A 422 -21.45 0.79 17.72
C PHE A 422 -21.52 2.11 16.93
N GLU A 423 -20.34 2.66 16.67
CA GLU A 423 -20.05 3.67 15.68
C GLU A 423 -19.20 3.05 14.59
N PHE A 424 -19.71 3.03 13.35
CA PHE A 424 -19.03 2.44 12.20
C PHE A 424 -18.31 3.50 11.38
N LYS A 425 -17.00 3.33 11.20
CA LYS A 425 -16.15 4.18 10.37
C LYS A 425 -15.66 3.41 9.16
N ASP A 426 -16.16 3.79 7.97
CA ASP A 426 -15.58 3.35 6.70
C ASP A 426 -14.43 4.28 6.28
N MET A 427 -13.25 3.72 6.03
CA MET A 427 -12.05 4.48 5.62
C MET A 427 -11.95 4.71 4.10
N HIS A 428 -12.84 4.19 3.32
CA HIS A 428 -13.11 4.46 1.90
C HIS A 428 -11.88 4.61 0.97
N TYR A 429 -11.10 3.54 0.80
CA TYR A 429 -9.93 3.52 -0.10
C TYR A 429 -9.98 2.42 -1.17
N GLY A 430 -11.12 1.73 -1.33
CA GLY A 430 -11.25 0.56 -2.18
C GLY A 430 -12.30 0.70 -3.29
N HIS A 431 -12.66 -0.45 -3.84
CA HIS A 431 -13.60 -0.56 -4.94
C HIS A 431 -15.03 -0.83 -4.48
N PHE A 432 -15.22 -1.46 -3.31
CA PHE A 432 -16.53 -1.77 -2.73
C PHE A 432 -16.50 -1.73 -1.20
N SER A 433 -17.66 -1.64 -0.57
CA SER A 433 -17.82 -1.46 0.87
C SER A 433 -19.11 -2.16 1.35
N GLU A 434 -19.13 -2.54 2.62
CA GLU A 434 -20.26 -3.16 3.31
C GLU A 434 -21.33 -2.16 3.80
N VAL A 435 -21.08 -0.88 3.68
CA VAL A 435 -21.91 0.20 4.28
C VAL A 435 -23.37 0.08 3.89
N ASP A 436 -23.68 -0.14 2.61
CA ASP A 436 -25.07 -0.19 2.15
C ASP A 436 -25.83 -1.42 2.68
N GLN A 437 -25.15 -2.56 2.80
CA GLN A 437 -25.76 -3.76 3.42
C GLN A 437 -25.96 -3.58 4.91
N LEU A 438 -24.98 -3.03 5.61
CA LEU A 438 -25.08 -2.77 7.05
C LEU A 438 -26.18 -1.77 7.38
N LYS A 439 -26.34 -0.70 6.59
CA LYS A 439 -27.46 0.24 6.76
C LYS A 439 -28.83 -0.40 6.62
N LYS A 440 -28.98 -1.34 5.68
CA LYS A 440 -30.23 -2.05 5.45
C LYS A 440 -30.57 -3.03 6.58
N LYS A 441 -29.56 -3.76 7.07
CA LYS A 441 -29.74 -4.81 8.08
C LYS A 441 -29.78 -4.28 9.53
N HIS A 442 -28.96 -3.30 9.83
CA HIS A 442 -28.68 -2.82 11.18
C HIS A 442 -29.03 -1.34 11.34
N THR A 443 -30.32 -1.03 11.37
CA THR A 443 -30.83 0.37 11.40
C THR A 443 -30.40 1.16 12.64
N LYS A 444 -30.02 0.49 13.73
CA LYS A 444 -29.49 1.12 14.96
C LYS A 444 -27.99 1.39 14.92
N LEU A 445 -27.27 0.88 13.91
CA LEU A 445 -25.85 1.11 13.75
C LEU A 445 -25.60 2.54 13.29
N LYS A 446 -24.76 3.28 14.02
CA LYS A 446 -24.41 4.65 13.70
C LYS A 446 -23.19 4.72 12.79
N PHE A 447 -23.27 5.44 11.67
CA PHE A 447 -22.15 5.69 10.76
C PHE A 447 -21.53 7.05 11.02
N VAL A 448 -20.19 7.09 11.16
CA VAL A 448 -19.45 8.32 11.48
C VAL A 448 -18.49 8.71 10.35
N ASN A 449 -18.44 10.02 10.05
CA ASN A 449 -17.61 10.57 8.97
C ASN A 449 -16.30 11.19 9.47
N GLU A 450 -16.22 11.53 10.74
CA GLU A 450 -15.04 12.10 11.36
C GLU A 450 -13.83 11.16 11.34
N LYS A 451 -12.65 11.70 11.59
CA LYS A 451 -11.44 10.88 11.71
C LYS A 451 -11.57 9.90 12.88
N PRO A 452 -11.13 8.64 12.73
CA PRO A 452 -11.28 7.66 13.80
C PRO A 452 -10.59 8.07 15.11
N GLU A 453 -9.53 8.89 15.05
CA GLU A 453 -8.87 9.44 16.24
C GLU A 453 -9.77 10.36 17.07
N ILE A 454 -10.80 10.94 16.46
CA ILE A 454 -11.81 11.78 17.17
C ILE A 454 -12.84 10.86 17.83
N SER A 455 -13.36 9.88 17.08
CA SER A 455 -14.37 8.93 17.58
C SER A 455 -13.87 8.09 18.76
N VAL A 456 -12.56 7.82 18.83
CA VAL A 456 -11.93 7.10 19.95
C VAL A 456 -12.22 7.76 21.31
N ASN A 457 -12.40 9.08 21.37
CA ASN A 457 -12.65 9.75 22.66
C ASN A 457 -13.89 9.20 23.39
N ASN A 458 -14.91 8.79 22.65
CA ASN A 458 -16.15 8.25 23.20
C ASN A 458 -16.21 6.71 23.19
N SER A 459 -15.16 6.06 22.75
CA SER A 459 -15.13 4.62 22.53
C SER A 459 -14.47 3.88 23.68
N LYS A 460 -15.22 3.01 24.36
CA LYS A 460 -14.73 2.08 25.39
C LYS A 460 -13.88 0.96 24.77
N LEU A 461 -14.21 0.56 23.53
CA LEU A 461 -13.54 -0.47 22.75
C LEU A 461 -13.40 -0.03 21.30
N VAL A 462 -12.28 -0.37 20.67
CA VAL A 462 -12.05 -0.22 19.22
C VAL A 462 -11.96 -1.61 18.58
N VAL A 463 -12.69 -1.83 17.50
CA VAL A 463 -12.62 -3.04 16.66
C VAL A 463 -12.12 -2.64 15.29
N ILE A 464 -11.12 -3.34 14.78
CA ILE A 464 -10.49 -3.03 13.50
C ILE A 464 -10.44 -4.31 12.65
N ASN A 465 -11.01 -4.27 11.44
CA ASN A 465 -10.98 -5.42 10.53
C ASN A 465 -9.79 -5.43 9.58
N ASN A 466 -8.83 -4.52 9.77
CA ASN A 466 -7.65 -4.44 8.94
C ASN A 466 -6.42 -3.97 9.72
N TYR A 467 -5.29 -4.63 9.48
CA TYR A 467 -4.01 -4.25 10.05
C TYR A 467 -3.51 -2.93 9.44
N SER A 468 -3.42 -1.88 10.25
CA SER A 468 -3.18 -0.51 9.76
C SER A 468 -2.49 0.37 10.83
N THR A 469 -2.03 1.54 10.42
CA THR A 469 -1.45 2.54 11.34
C THR A 469 -2.39 2.93 12.48
N PHE A 470 -3.70 2.84 12.27
CA PHE A 470 -4.67 3.15 13.32
C PHE A 470 -4.64 2.10 14.45
N PHE A 471 -4.41 0.81 14.12
CA PHE A 471 -4.17 -0.23 15.12
C PHE A 471 -2.95 0.10 16.00
N TYR A 472 -1.83 0.52 15.40
CA TYR A 472 -0.64 0.95 16.16
C TYR A 472 -0.93 2.12 17.09
N LYS A 473 -1.70 3.12 16.61
CA LYS A 473 -2.10 4.27 17.44
C LYS A 473 -2.94 3.85 18.64
N CYS A 474 -3.88 2.92 18.46
CA CYS A 474 -4.70 2.40 19.55
C CYS A 474 -3.83 1.70 20.60
N LEU A 475 -2.95 0.77 20.19
CA LEU A 475 -2.06 0.06 21.11
C LEU A 475 -1.08 1.01 21.83
N ALA A 476 -0.46 1.93 21.10
CA ALA A 476 0.44 2.93 21.68
C ALA A 476 -0.27 3.88 22.67
N SER A 477 -1.57 4.12 22.45
CA SER A 477 -2.42 4.93 23.34
C SER A 477 -3.00 4.14 24.52
N ASN A 478 -2.75 2.83 24.58
CA ASN A 478 -3.33 1.92 25.56
C ASN A 478 -4.86 1.88 25.55
N ILE A 479 -5.46 1.88 24.35
CA ILE A 479 -6.91 1.82 24.16
C ILE A 479 -7.31 0.36 23.94
N PRO A 480 -8.36 -0.15 24.63
CA PRO A 480 -8.87 -1.48 24.39
C PRO A 480 -9.18 -1.70 22.92
N THR A 481 -8.50 -2.70 22.30
CA THR A 481 -8.55 -2.88 20.84
C THR A 481 -8.62 -4.35 20.48
N ILE A 482 -9.52 -4.68 19.59
CA ILE A 482 -9.63 -5.98 18.92
C ILE A 482 -9.30 -5.82 17.46
N LEU A 483 -8.41 -6.68 16.96
CA LEU A 483 -8.07 -6.81 15.54
C LEU A 483 -8.71 -8.09 14.99
N ILE A 484 -9.49 -7.98 13.92
CA ILE A 484 -10.04 -9.11 13.19
C ILE A 484 -9.29 -9.23 11.85
N THR A 485 -8.50 -10.28 11.70
CA THR A 485 -7.77 -10.53 10.45
C THR A 485 -7.32 -11.98 10.35
N LYS A 486 -7.40 -12.58 9.15
CA LYS A 486 -6.96 -13.96 8.94
C LYS A 486 -5.42 -14.04 8.90
N PRO A 487 -4.81 -15.10 9.43
CA PRO A 487 -3.35 -15.22 9.54
C PRO A 487 -2.64 -15.21 8.18
N ASP A 488 -3.28 -15.76 7.15
CA ASP A 488 -2.71 -15.91 5.82
C ASP A 488 -2.80 -14.63 4.97
N THR A 489 -3.54 -13.64 5.44
CA THR A 489 -3.70 -12.36 4.74
C THR A 489 -2.44 -11.49 4.79
N TRP A 490 -1.63 -11.69 5.84
CA TRP A 490 -0.42 -10.92 6.11
C TRP A 490 0.73 -11.85 6.46
N ARG A 491 1.71 -11.94 5.59
CA ARG A 491 2.90 -12.67 5.97
C ARG A 491 3.72 -11.85 6.97
N LEU A 492 3.81 -12.36 8.18
CA LEU A 492 4.60 -11.74 9.24
C LEU A 492 6.10 -12.03 9.06
N ASN A 493 6.92 -11.08 9.45
CA ASN A 493 8.33 -11.30 9.74
C ASN A 493 8.49 -12.24 10.95
N ASP A 494 9.60 -12.95 11.03
CA ASP A 494 9.82 -13.93 12.09
C ASP A 494 9.80 -13.31 13.48
N ASN A 495 10.34 -12.11 13.63
CA ASN A 495 10.31 -11.34 14.89
C ASN A 495 8.89 -10.90 15.30
N ALA A 496 7.94 -10.84 14.39
CA ALA A 496 6.55 -10.47 14.69
C ALA A 496 5.66 -11.66 15.05
N LYS A 497 6.01 -12.88 14.61
CA LYS A 497 5.20 -14.08 14.81
C LYS A 497 4.84 -14.33 16.27
N GLU A 498 5.82 -14.21 17.18
CA GLU A 498 5.60 -14.43 18.61
C GLU A 498 4.63 -13.41 19.21
N VAL A 499 4.75 -12.15 18.83
CA VAL A 499 3.86 -11.08 19.31
C VAL A 499 2.42 -11.33 18.86
N PHE A 500 2.23 -11.69 17.59
CA PHE A 500 0.90 -11.98 17.05
C PHE A 500 0.27 -13.26 17.64
N LYS A 501 1.11 -14.27 17.97
CA LYS A 501 0.67 -15.44 18.74
C LYS A 501 0.12 -15.01 20.10
N LYS A 502 0.86 -14.17 20.86
CA LYS A 502 0.40 -13.62 22.14
C LYS A 502 -0.88 -12.80 22.01
N PHE A 503 -1.02 -12.02 20.93
CA PHE A 503 -2.25 -11.27 20.66
C PHE A 503 -3.47 -12.19 20.48
N LYS A 504 -3.29 -13.34 19.83
CA LYS A 504 -4.34 -14.35 19.72
C LYS A 504 -4.68 -14.97 21.08
N GLU A 505 -3.66 -15.35 21.85
CA GLU A 505 -3.82 -15.98 23.16
C GLU A 505 -4.55 -15.09 24.16
N CYS A 506 -4.27 -13.78 24.19
CA CYS A 506 -4.91 -12.83 25.09
C CYS A 506 -6.20 -12.18 24.53
N GLY A 507 -6.61 -12.51 23.30
CA GLY A 507 -7.85 -12.00 22.68
C GLY A 507 -7.78 -10.57 22.16
N ILE A 508 -6.60 -10.09 21.80
CA ILE A 508 -6.41 -8.86 20.98
C ILE A 508 -6.64 -9.17 19.51
N LEU A 509 -6.27 -10.37 19.04
CA LEU A 509 -6.39 -10.83 17.66
C LEU A 509 -7.38 -11.97 17.52
N PHE A 510 -8.30 -11.84 16.57
CA PHE A 510 -9.23 -12.88 16.15
C PHE A 510 -9.07 -13.17 14.66
N TYR A 511 -9.19 -14.45 14.29
CA TYR A 511 -9.10 -14.90 12.90
C TYR A 511 -10.46 -14.96 12.19
N ASP A 512 -11.53 -14.84 12.95
CA ASP A 512 -12.90 -14.86 12.47
C ASP A 512 -13.78 -13.85 13.22
N ALA A 513 -14.82 -13.41 12.54
CA ALA A 513 -15.74 -12.40 13.02
C ALA A 513 -16.64 -12.92 14.18
N GLU A 514 -17.02 -14.20 14.15
CA GLU A 514 -17.91 -14.81 15.16
C GLU A 514 -17.25 -14.85 16.54
N SER A 515 -16.00 -15.30 16.61
CA SER A 515 -15.23 -15.34 17.86
C SER A 515 -15.04 -13.94 18.46
N ALA A 516 -14.78 -12.95 17.63
CA ALA A 516 -14.67 -11.55 18.06
C ALA A 516 -16.01 -11.02 18.59
N ALA A 517 -17.11 -11.29 17.87
CA ALA A 517 -18.44 -10.89 18.29
C ALA A 517 -18.85 -11.56 19.61
N LYS A 518 -18.58 -12.87 19.78
CA LYS A 518 -18.80 -13.59 21.04
C LYS A 518 -18.09 -12.92 22.21
N LYS A 519 -16.80 -12.60 22.07
CA LYS A 519 -16.07 -11.91 23.14
C LYS A 519 -16.75 -10.59 23.53
N ILE A 520 -17.14 -9.78 22.56
CA ILE A 520 -17.79 -8.49 22.82
C ILE A 520 -19.14 -8.70 23.52
N ASN A 521 -19.95 -9.63 23.02
CA ASN A 521 -21.27 -9.94 23.60
C ASN A 521 -21.23 -10.37 25.07
N PHE A 522 -20.13 -11.02 25.49
CA PHE A 522 -20.01 -11.54 26.86
C PHE A 522 -19.18 -10.67 27.78
N GLU A 523 -18.22 -9.91 27.22
CA GLU A 523 -17.21 -9.23 28.01
C GLU A 523 -17.26 -7.69 27.90
N PHE A 524 -18.18 -7.11 27.12
CA PHE A 524 -18.17 -5.64 26.90
C PHE A 524 -18.20 -4.84 28.19
N ASP A 525 -19.00 -5.25 29.17
CA ASP A 525 -19.07 -4.55 30.47
C ASP A 525 -17.75 -4.67 31.25
N LYS A 526 -17.06 -5.80 31.10
CA LYS A 526 -15.79 -6.13 31.75
C LYS A 526 -14.55 -5.86 30.87
N ILE A 527 -14.72 -5.12 29.77
CA ILE A 527 -13.64 -4.94 28.79
C ILE A 527 -12.37 -4.33 29.41
N ASN A 528 -12.52 -3.44 30.40
CA ASN A 528 -11.39 -2.85 31.10
C ASN A 528 -10.60 -3.86 31.95
N TYR A 529 -11.26 -4.87 32.53
CA TYR A 529 -10.60 -5.93 33.27
C TYR A 529 -9.73 -6.77 32.33
N TRP A 530 -10.31 -7.23 31.21
CA TRP A 530 -9.56 -7.95 30.19
C TRP A 530 -8.37 -7.12 29.66
N TRP A 531 -8.60 -5.82 29.36
CA TRP A 531 -7.55 -5.00 28.80
C TRP A 531 -6.40 -4.75 29.76
N ASN A 532 -6.71 -4.57 31.05
CA ASN A 532 -5.71 -4.33 32.09
C ASN A 532 -5.12 -5.64 32.67
N ASP A 533 -5.55 -6.80 32.17
CA ASP A 533 -4.91 -8.06 32.52
C ASP A 533 -3.44 -8.08 32.18
N LYS A 534 -2.65 -8.73 33.02
CA LYS A 534 -1.17 -8.71 32.95
C LYS A 534 -0.64 -9.27 31.62
N GLU A 535 -1.22 -10.37 31.12
CA GLU A 535 -0.74 -10.97 29.87
C GLU A 535 -1.17 -10.16 28.65
N THR A 536 -2.37 -9.56 28.66
CA THR A 536 -2.84 -8.62 27.65
C THR A 536 -1.93 -7.40 27.55
N GLN A 537 -1.58 -6.80 28.71
CA GLN A 537 -0.70 -5.65 28.73
C GLN A 537 0.74 -6.00 28.33
N LYS A 538 1.29 -7.15 28.73
CA LYS A 538 2.60 -7.61 28.27
C LYS A 538 2.66 -7.79 26.73
N ALA A 539 1.62 -8.41 26.14
CA ALA A 539 1.55 -8.58 24.70
C ALA A 539 1.52 -7.22 23.96
N ARG A 540 0.70 -6.29 24.46
CA ARG A 540 0.62 -4.92 23.95
C ARG A 540 1.97 -4.17 24.05
N GLU A 541 2.61 -4.24 25.21
CA GLU A 541 3.89 -3.56 25.47
C GLU A 541 5.02 -4.12 24.61
N LEU A 542 5.05 -5.45 24.43
CA LEU A 542 6.01 -6.10 23.54
C LEU A 542 5.85 -5.57 22.10
N PHE A 543 4.62 -5.52 21.59
CA PHE A 543 4.36 -4.95 20.26
C PHE A 543 4.77 -3.49 20.17
N CYS A 544 4.39 -2.69 21.16
CA CYS A 544 4.73 -1.27 21.17
C CYS A 544 6.23 -1.02 21.19
N ARG A 545 6.99 -1.81 21.94
CA ARG A 545 8.45 -1.70 22.00
C ARG A 545 9.11 -2.02 20.66
N GLU A 546 8.64 -3.08 19.99
CA GLU A 546 9.27 -3.57 18.77
C GLU A 546 8.81 -2.83 17.50
N PHE A 547 7.51 -2.41 17.41
CA PHE A 547 6.94 -1.92 16.16
C PHE A 547 6.19 -0.59 16.26
N ALA A 548 5.81 -0.17 17.47
CA ALA A 548 4.98 1.01 17.69
C ALA A 548 5.48 1.85 18.88
N TRP A 549 6.78 2.05 18.93
CA TRP A 549 7.39 2.78 20.04
C TRP A 549 6.88 4.23 20.09
N SER A 550 6.29 4.58 21.22
CA SER A 550 5.85 5.92 21.56
C SER A 550 6.43 6.35 22.92
N SER A 551 6.71 7.63 23.07
CA SER A 551 7.25 8.20 24.29
C SER A 551 6.61 9.56 24.58
N LYS A 552 6.37 9.87 25.86
CA LYS A 552 5.95 11.22 26.28
C LYS A 552 7.06 12.25 25.97
N ASN A 553 8.30 11.80 26.01
CA ASN A 553 9.50 12.62 25.77
C ASN A 553 10.02 12.48 24.33
N TYR A 554 9.23 11.98 23.40
CA TYR A 554 9.67 11.68 22.03
C TYR A 554 10.46 12.84 21.40
N PHE A 555 10.01 14.07 21.57
CA PHE A 555 10.67 15.23 20.95
C PHE A 555 12.07 15.46 21.51
N LYS A 556 12.27 15.35 22.84
CA LYS A 556 13.59 15.42 23.48
C LYS A 556 14.52 14.31 22.98
N GLU A 557 13.99 13.09 22.80
CA GLU A 557 14.76 11.96 22.28
C GLU A 557 15.19 12.22 20.83
N TRP A 558 14.29 12.77 20.00
CA TRP A 558 14.62 13.20 18.63
C TRP A 558 15.71 14.28 18.61
N ILE A 559 15.60 15.33 19.41
CA ILE A 559 16.62 16.39 19.49
C ILE A 559 17.96 15.82 19.92
N ASN A 560 17.98 14.97 20.96
CA ASN A 560 19.21 14.32 21.44
C ASN A 560 19.85 13.43 20.36
N TYR A 561 19.06 12.66 19.64
CA TYR A 561 19.54 11.84 18.53
C TYR A 561 20.13 12.71 17.42
N LEU A 562 19.39 13.71 16.94
CA LEU A 562 19.84 14.61 15.89
C LEU A 562 21.05 15.44 16.32
N TRP A 563 21.22 15.69 17.62
CA TRP A 563 22.40 16.38 18.14
C TRP A 563 23.65 15.48 18.14
N LYS A 564 23.49 14.19 18.36
CA LYS A 564 24.62 13.23 18.42
C LYS A 564 25.15 12.81 17.05
N ILE A 565 24.31 12.75 16.03
CA ILE A 565 24.73 12.43 14.66
C ILE A 565 25.35 13.65 13.98
#